data_7fba469a58db3a53726563519ad8ba4d
#
_entry.id   7fba469a58db3a53726563519ad8ba4d
#
_cell.length_a   1.000
_cell.length_b   1.000
_cell.length_c   1.000
_cell.angle_alpha   90.00
_cell.angle_beta   90.00
_cell.angle_gamma   90.00
#
_symmetry.space_group_name_H-M   'P 1'
#
loop_
_entity.id
_entity.type
_entity.pdbx_description
1 polymer ?
#
loop_
_entity_poly.entity_id
_entity_poly.type
_entity_poly.pdbx_seq_one_letter_code
_entity_poly.pdbx_strand_id
1 'polypeptide(L)'
;TYDEENRLIRYKEGDEQEEYIWKNGNMVESRYTDSEGYHSTTRYTYYNTENKENIDIVTERMGGLPELEFAGLLGIQCKNLVHTETSDYDAAYKDNYEWEYDLNADGYVTKAVALQPDETGTDDNPRTVEIQHTLVQ
;
A
#
# COMPACT_ATOMS: atom_id res chain seq x y z
N THR A 1 13.83 10.30 2.00
CA THR A 1 14.87 10.10 0.97
C THR A 1 14.26 9.44 -0.24
N TYR A 2 14.64 9.89 -1.42
CA TYR A 2 14.17 9.39 -2.72
C TYR A 2 15.34 8.83 -3.51
N ASP A 3 15.06 7.89 -4.43
CA ASP A 3 16.03 7.42 -5.41
C ASP A 3 16.07 8.32 -6.67
N GLU A 4 16.86 7.92 -7.66
CA GLU A 4 17.04 8.66 -8.92
C GLU A 4 15.77 8.69 -9.79
N GLU A 5 14.84 7.76 -9.56
CA GLU A 5 13.55 7.70 -10.24
C GLU A 5 12.43 8.42 -9.48
N ASN A 6 12.78 9.18 -8.43
CA ASN A 6 11.86 9.91 -7.55
C ASN A 6 10.87 9.00 -6.79
N ARG A 7 11.30 7.78 -6.41
CA ARG A 7 10.55 6.89 -5.55
C ARG A 7 11.01 7.07 -4.11
N LEU A 8 10.07 7.12 -3.16
CA LEU A 8 10.42 7.16 -1.74
C LEU A 8 11.08 5.84 -1.34
N ILE A 9 12.31 5.89 -0.84
CA ILE A 9 13.07 4.71 -0.40
C ILE A 9 13.33 4.68 1.10
N ARG A 10 13.18 5.82 1.79
CA ARG A 10 13.31 5.90 3.23
C ARG A 10 12.55 7.09 3.80
N TYR A 11 11.81 6.84 4.86
CA TYR A 11 11.21 7.84 5.74
C TYR A 11 11.83 7.72 7.13
N LYS A 12 12.04 8.84 7.82
CA LYS A 12 12.54 8.86 9.19
C LYS A 12 11.86 9.98 9.97
N GLU A 13 11.37 9.65 11.16
CA GLU A 13 10.80 10.58 12.12
C GLU A 13 11.34 10.26 13.53
N GLY A 14 12.14 11.18 14.09
CA GLY A 14 12.85 10.91 15.35
C GLY A 14 13.77 9.69 15.22
N ASP A 15 13.52 8.68 16.06
CA ASP A 15 14.27 7.42 16.05
C ASP A 15 13.54 6.29 15.27
N GLU A 16 12.34 6.56 14.77
CA GLU A 16 11.59 5.64 13.93
C GLU A 16 12.03 5.77 12.47
N GLN A 17 12.12 4.65 11.78
CA GLN A 17 12.54 4.59 10.39
C GLN A 17 11.71 3.59 9.61
N GLU A 18 11.38 3.94 8.38
CA GLU A 18 10.79 3.04 7.41
C GLU A 18 11.59 3.05 6.11
N GLU A 19 11.89 1.86 5.58
CA GLU A 19 12.61 1.65 4.33
C GLU A 19 11.71 0.94 3.32
N TYR A 20 11.76 1.37 2.06
CA TYR A 20 10.92 0.86 0.98
C TYR A 20 11.77 0.27 -0.13
N ILE A 21 11.45 -0.95 -0.54
CA ILE A 21 12.17 -1.70 -1.56
C ILE A 21 11.29 -1.79 -2.81
N TRP A 22 11.81 -1.31 -3.92
CA TRP A 22 11.12 -1.22 -5.20
C TRP A 22 11.66 -2.25 -6.20
N LYS A 23 10.75 -2.84 -6.98
CA LYS A 23 11.07 -3.77 -8.07
C LYS A 23 10.05 -3.63 -9.20
N ASN A 24 10.53 -3.48 -10.44
CA ASN A 24 9.68 -3.38 -11.63
C ASN A 24 8.59 -2.29 -11.54
N GLY A 25 8.89 -1.16 -10.91
CA GLY A 25 7.95 -0.04 -10.74
C GLY A 25 6.93 -0.21 -9.61
N ASN A 26 7.06 -1.25 -8.78
CA ASN A 26 6.21 -1.49 -7.62
C ASN A 26 7.03 -1.62 -6.34
N MET A 27 6.49 -1.11 -5.23
CA MET A 27 7.08 -1.31 -3.91
C MET A 27 6.75 -2.73 -3.43
N VAL A 28 7.76 -3.58 -3.28
CA VAL A 28 7.56 -5.00 -2.96
C VAL A 28 7.74 -5.32 -1.48
N GLU A 29 8.39 -4.43 -0.73
CA GLU A 29 8.63 -4.63 0.70
C GLU A 29 8.78 -3.29 1.40
N SER A 30 8.21 -3.15 2.60
CA SER A 30 8.56 -2.10 3.56
C SER A 30 9.12 -2.71 4.83
N ARG A 31 10.06 -2.02 5.47
CA ARG A 31 10.72 -2.42 6.71
C ARG A 31 10.63 -1.29 7.70
N TYR A 32 9.95 -1.52 8.80
CA TYR A 32 9.82 -0.58 9.90
C TYR A 32 10.80 -0.91 11.02
N THR A 33 11.37 0.11 11.64
CA THR A 33 12.20 0.01 12.84
C THR A 33 11.79 1.13 13.80
N ASP A 34 11.48 0.80 15.05
CA ASP A 34 11.18 1.78 16.08
C ASP A 34 12.41 2.19 16.92
N SER A 35 12.19 3.10 17.86
CA SER A 35 13.23 3.59 18.78
C SER A 35 13.77 2.55 19.75
N GLU A 36 13.05 1.45 19.98
CA GLU A 36 13.42 0.35 20.87
C GLU A 36 14.15 -0.79 20.14
N GLY A 37 14.32 -0.65 18.80
CA GLY A 37 14.94 -1.64 17.94
C GLY A 37 14.01 -2.76 17.49
N TYR A 38 12.71 -2.58 17.67
CA TYR A 38 11.70 -3.47 17.12
C TYR A 38 11.67 -3.35 15.59
N HIS A 39 11.51 -4.49 14.92
CA HIS A 39 11.46 -4.57 13.47
C HIS A 39 10.19 -5.25 12.99
N SER A 40 9.59 -4.71 11.93
CA SER A 40 8.56 -5.41 11.17
C SER A 40 8.79 -5.28 9.67
N THR A 41 8.35 -6.27 8.93
CA THR A 41 8.46 -6.30 7.47
C THR A 41 7.10 -6.58 6.86
N THR A 42 6.69 -5.76 5.91
CA THR A 42 5.49 -5.97 5.12
C THR A 42 5.87 -6.24 3.66
N ARG A 43 5.29 -7.26 3.05
CA ARG A 43 5.54 -7.65 1.66
C ARG A 43 4.28 -7.53 0.84
N TYR A 44 4.44 -7.10 -0.41
CA TYR A 44 3.35 -6.81 -1.33
C TYR A 44 3.50 -7.61 -2.62
N THR A 45 2.39 -8.11 -3.13
CA THR A 45 2.29 -8.62 -4.50
C THR A 45 1.31 -7.76 -5.30
N TYR A 46 1.36 -7.85 -6.63
CA TYR A 46 0.63 -6.98 -7.52
C TYR A 46 -0.09 -7.76 -8.61
N TYR A 47 -1.26 -7.26 -9.01
CA TYR A 47 -1.89 -7.66 -10.27
C TYR A 47 -1.09 -7.13 -11.46
N ASN A 48 -1.30 -7.70 -12.65
CA ASN A 48 -0.78 -7.11 -13.88
C ASN A 48 -1.57 -5.86 -14.34
N THR A 49 -2.63 -5.52 -13.62
CA THR A 49 -3.48 -4.37 -13.89
C THR A 49 -2.77 -3.08 -13.53
N GLU A 50 -2.72 -2.14 -14.48
CA GLU A 50 -2.12 -0.82 -14.29
C GLU A 50 -2.89 0.00 -13.24
N ASN A 51 -2.17 0.67 -12.36
CA ASN A 51 -2.70 1.66 -11.42
C ASN A 51 -2.79 3.03 -12.12
N LYS A 52 -3.90 3.29 -12.83
CA LYS A 52 -4.06 4.47 -13.68
C LYS A 52 -4.21 5.79 -12.93
N GLU A 53 -4.62 5.74 -11.67
CA GLU A 53 -4.92 6.95 -10.89
C GLU A 53 -3.84 7.34 -9.91
N ASN A 54 -2.74 6.59 -9.88
CA ASN A 54 -1.77 6.69 -8.81
C ASN A 54 -2.44 6.60 -7.41
N ILE A 55 -3.55 5.85 -7.33
CA ILE A 55 -4.14 5.52 -6.04
C ILE A 55 -3.22 4.48 -5.43
N ASP A 56 -2.47 4.91 -4.46
CA ASP A 56 -1.65 3.99 -3.69
C ASP A 56 -2.39 3.65 -2.39
N ILE A 57 -3.21 2.60 -2.46
CA ILE A 57 -3.85 2.03 -1.27
C ILE A 57 -2.78 1.53 -0.28
N VAL A 58 -1.59 1.27 -0.80
CA VAL A 58 -0.42 0.93 0.00
C VAL A 58 0.09 2.16 0.77
N THR A 59 0.01 3.38 0.20
CA THR A 59 0.43 4.59 0.91
C THR A 59 -0.51 5.00 2.03
N GLU A 60 -1.79 4.72 1.95
CA GLU A 60 -2.70 4.86 3.10
C GLU A 60 -2.22 4.00 4.29
N ARG A 61 -1.46 2.93 4.01
CA ARG A 61 -0.92 2.01 5.00
C ARG A 61 0.56 2.23 5.31
N MET A 62 1.27 3.00 4.50
CA MET A 62 2.61 3.47 4.83
C MET A 62 2.57 4.43 6.02
N GLY A 63 2.27 3.88 7.21
CA GLY A 63 2.34 4.58 8.47
C GLY A 63 1.39 5.77 8.63
N GLY A 64 0.33 5.87 7.81
CA GLY A 64 -0.63 6.96 7.93
C GLY A 64 0.02 8.33 7.77
N LEU A 65 0.71 8.55 6.67
CA LEU A 65 1.29 9.85 6.31
C LEU A 65 0.41 10.62 5.30
N PRO A 66 -0.90 10.84 5.59
CA PRO A 66 -1.80 11.54 4.68
C PRO A 66 -1.31 12.96 4.39
N GLU A 67 -0.59 13.58 5.32
CA GLU A 67 -0.01 14.91 5.12
C GLU A 67 1.04 14.91 4.01
N LEU A 68 1.85 13.86 3.89
CA LEU A 68 2.85 13.73 2.83
C LEU A 68 2.20 13.46 1.48
N GLU A 69 1.13 12.67 1.45
CA GLU A 69 0.35 12.41 0.24
C GLU A 69 -0.28 13.70 -0.28
N PHE A 70 -1.00 14.45 0.55
CA PHE A 70 -1.57 15.75 0.21
C PHE A 70 -0.52 16.77 -0.26
N ALA A 71 0.68 16.72 0.29
CA ALA A 71 1.79 17.56 -0.12
C ALA A 71 2.50 17.07 -1.40
N GLY A 72 2.11 15.93 -1.96
CA GLY A 72 2.78 15.32 -3.12
C GLY A 72 4.21 14.85 -2.83
N LEU A 73 4.52 14.56 -1.57
CA LEU A 73 5.88 14.22 -1.12
C LEU A 73 6.15 12.71 -1.10
N LEU A 74 5.18 11.88 -1.49
CA LEU A 74 5.38 10.42 -1.56
C LEU A 74 6.14 9.97 -2.82
N GLY A 75 6.38 10.88 -3.76
CA GLY A 75 7.09 10.58 -5.00
C GLY A 75 6.24 9.81 -5.99
N ILE A 76 6.87 8.91 -6.77
CA ILE A 76 6.19 8.08 -7.76
C ILE A 76 5.45 6.94 -7.07
N GLN A 77 4.21 6.73 -7.47
CA GLN A 77 3.31 5.68 -6.98
C GLN A 77 3.61 4.33 -7.65
N CYS A 78 3.05 3.25 -7.09
CA CYS A 78 3.18 1.91 -7.68
C CYS A 78 2.53 1.83 -9.06
N LYS A 79 3.20 1.13 -9.98
CA LYS A 79 2.76 0.97 -11.37
C LYS A 79 1.48 0.14 -11.50
N ASN A 80 1.31 -0.87 -10.65
CA ASN A 80 0.22 -1.84 -10.71
C ASN A 80 -0.62 -1.78 -9.44
N LEU A 81 -1.85 -2.31 -9.52
CA LEU A 81 -2.73 -2.47 -8.37
C LEU A 81 -2.22 -3.57 -7.43
N VAL A 82 -2.18 -3.30 -6.13
CA VAL A 82 -1.74 -4.27 -5.13
C VAL A 82 -2.71 -5.45 -5.06
N HIS A 83 -2.18 -6.68 -4.96
CA HIS A 83 -2.96 -7.90 -4.80
C HIS A 83 -2.95 -8.36 -3.34
N THR A 84 -1.78 -8.62 -2.78
CA THR A 84 -1.67 -9.07 -1.39
C THR A 84 -0.71 -8.22 -0.60
N GLU A 85 -0.98 -8.13 0.68
CA GLU A 85 -0.14 -7.52 1.69
C GLU A 85 0.04 -8.54 2.83
N THR A 86 1.28 -8.82 3.20
CA THR A 86 1.63 -9.76 4.26
C THR A 86 2.61 -9.10 5.22
N SER A 87 2.20 -8.94 6.47
CA SER A 87 3.04 -8.36 7.53
C SER A 87 3.49 -9.41 8.54
N ASP A 88 4.72 -9.31 9.01
CA ASP A 88 5.28 -10.12 10.11
C ASP A 88 5.34 -9.35 11.43
N TYR A 89 4.47 -8.36 11.60
CA TYR A 89 4.43 -7.47 12.77
C TYR A 89 4.38 -8.24 14.10
N ASP A 90 3.60 -9.31 14.16
CA ASP A 90 3.56 -10.23 15.30
C ASP A 90 3.29 -11.66 14.79
N ALA A 91 4.02 -12.66 15.31
CA ALA A 91 3.78 -14.06 14.96
C ALA A 91 2.36 -14.53 15.33
N ALA A 92 1.70 -13.85 16.29
CA ALA A 92 0.31 -14.09 16.70
C ALA A 92 -0.72 -13.33 15.84
N TYR A 93 -0.30 -12.24 15.17
CA TYR A 93 -1.16 -11.38 14.35
C TYR A 93 -0.52 -11.19 12.97
N LYS A 94 -0.57 -12.22 12.14
CA LYS A 94 -0.23 -12.05 10.73
C LYS A 94 -1.36 -11.27 10.07
N ASP A 95 -1.15 -9.97 9.89
CA ASP A 95 -2.02 -9.15 9.08
C ASP A 95 -1.77 -9.47 7.61
N ASN A 96 -2.56 -10.41 7.09
CA ASN A 96 -2.57 -10.75 5.68
C ASN A 96 -3.83 -10.17 5.07
N TYR A 97 -3.66 -9.32 4.05
CA TYR A 97 -4.77 -8.76 3.30
C TYR A 97 -4.69 -9.18 1.85
N GLU A 98 -5.85 -9.44 1.25
CA GLU A 98 -6.03 -9.61 -0.18
C GLU A 98 -6.94 -8.51 -0.69
N TRP A 99 -6.54 -7.83 -1.77
CA TRP A 99 -7.27 -6.72 -2.35
C TRP A 99 -8.00 -7.15 -3.61
N GLU A 100 -9.27 -6.77 -3.71
CA GLU A 100 -10.11 -6.92 -4.90
C GLU A 100 -10.56 -5.56 -5.39
N TYR A 101 -10.71 -5.39 -6.70
CA TYR A 101 -11.06 -4.12 -7.33
C TYR A 101 -12.17 -4.26 -8.35
N ASP A 102 -13.12 -3.32 -8.30
CA ASP A 102 -14.04 -3.07 -9.40
C ASP A 102 -13.47 -1.91 -10.25
N LEU A 103 -13.46 -2.10 -11.57
CA LEU A 103 -12.98 -1.10 -12.52
C LEU A 103 -14.13 -0.63 -13.43
N ASN A 104 -14.11 0.65 -13.80
CA ASN A 104 -14.99 1.15 -14.85
C ASN A 104 -14.51 0.73 -16.26
N ALA A 105 -15.27 1.11 -17.30
CA ALA A 105 -14.95 0.77 -18.69
C ALA A 105 -13.58 1.32 -19.17
N ASP A 106 -13.11 2.39 -18.56
CA ASP A 106 -11.82 3.01 -18.88
C ASP A 106 -10.65 2.45 -18.07
N GLY A 107 -10.94 1.50 -17.16
CA GLY A 107 -9.94 0.81 -16.33
C GLY A 107 -9.55 1.56 -15.06
N TYR A 108 -10.33 2.53 -14.62
CA TYR A 108 -10.16 3.21 -13.34
C TYR A 108 -10.86 2.46 -12.22
N VAL A 109 -10.26 2.45 -11.03
CA VAL A 109 -10.82 1.79 -9.84
C VAL A 109 -12.07 2.54 -9.38
N THR A 110 -13.19 1.86 -9.26
CA THR A 110 -14.42 2.40 -8.68
C THR A 110 -14.69 1.89 -7.28
N LYS A 111 -14.13 0.74 -6.95
CA LYS A 111 -14.23 0.14 -5.63
C LYS A 111 -12.99 -0.70 -5.34
N ALA A 112 -12.52 -0.65 -4.12
CA ALA A 112 -11.48 -1.53 -3.60
C ALA A 112 -11.97 -2.20 -2.31
N VAL A 113 -11.75 -3.50 -2.19
CA VAL A 113 -12.11 -4.30 -1.02
C VAL A 113 -10.86 -4.97 -0.48
N ALA A 114 -10.54 -4.73 0.78
CA ALA A 114 -9.51 -5.45 1.49
C ALA A 114 -10.15 -6.60 2.29
N LEU A 115 -9.80 -7.81 1.93
CA LEU A 115 -10.17 -9.03 2.61
C LEU A 115 -9.05 -9.42 3.58
N GLN A 116 -9.41 -9.74 4.81
CA GLN A 116 -8.50 -10.33 5.79
C GLN A 116 -9.02 -11.74 6.10
N PRO A 117 -8.74 -12.73 5.25
CA PRO A 117 -9.26 -14.07 5.43
C PRO A 117 -8.73 -14.68 6.72
N ASP A 118 -9.61 -15.25 7.50
CA ASP A 118 -9.28 -16.07 8.66
C ASP A 118 -8.66 -17.42 8.23
N GLU A 119 -8.40 -18.31 9.20
CA GLU A 119 -7.88 -19.67 8.94
C GLU A 119 -8.82 -20.53 8.08
N THR A 120 -10.10 -20.13 7.93
CA THR A 120 -11.10 -20.82 7.10
C THR A 120 -11.18 -20.26 5.68
N GLY A 121 -10.47 -19.15 5.38
CA GLY A 121 -10.47 -18.47 4.10
C GLY A 121 -11.67 -17.54 3.91
N THR A 122 -12.38 -17.18 4.98
CA THR A 122 -13.48 -16.22 4.96
C THR A 122 -13.12 -14.95 5.73
N ASP A 123 -13.65 -13.82 5.29
CA ASP A 123 -13.60 -12.55 6.01
C ASP A 123 -15.03 -12.07 6.27
N ASP A 124 -15.42 -12.04 7.54
CA ASP A 124 -16.75 -11.62 7.98
C ASP A 124 -16.90 -10.08 8.03
N ASN A 125 -15.80 -9.32 7.87
CA ASN A 125 -15.82 -7.87 7.96
C ASN A 125 -14.83 -7.19 6.98
N PRO A 126 -15.02 -7.33 5.66
CA PRO A 126 -14.13 -6.74 4.67
C PRO A 126 -14.16 -5.22 4.73
N ARG A 127 -12.99 -4.60 4.56
CA ARG A 127 -12.89 -3.14 4.43
C ARG A 127 -13.13 -2.74 2.99
N THR A 128 -14.10 -1.86 2.77
CA THR A 128 -14.48 -1.38 1.43
C THR A 128 -14.19 0.11 1.29
N VAL A 129 -13.53 0.48 0.20
CA VAL A 129 -13.33 1.87 -0.23
C VAL A 129 -14.04 2.04 -1.57
N GLU A 130 -14.98 2.98 -1.64
CA GLU A 130 -15.65 3.37 -2.89
C GLU A 130 -15.04 4.68 -3.39
N ILE A 131 -14.69 4.73 -4.68
CA ILE A 131 -14.06 5.86 -5.32
C ILE A 131 -15.01 6.45 -6.34
N GLN A 132 -15.37 7.71 -6.15
CA GLN A 132 -16.22 8.44 -7.09
C GLN A 132 -15.35 9.32 -7.99
N HIS A 133 -15.40 9.05 -9.29
CA HIS A 133 -14.74 9.89 -10.28
C HIS A 133 -15.69 11.02 -10.70
N THR A 134 -15.33 12.25 -10.38
CA THR A 134 -16.02 13.42 -10.88
C THR A 134 -15.30 13.92 -12.12
N LEU A 135 -15.95 13.85 -13.28
CA LEU A 135 -15.45 14.52 -14.47
C LEU A 135 -15.46 16.02 -14.20
N VAL A 136 -14.27 16.60 -14.07
CA VAL A 136 -14.11 18.05 -14.08
C VAL A 136 -14.29 18.50 -15.52
N GLN A 137 -15.42 19.12 -15.78
CA GLN A 137 -15.69 19.74 -17.08
C GLN A 137 -14.92 21.06 -17.22
#